data_28202018588ed8eca702c9bbd9324c68
#
_entry.id   28202018588ed8eca702c9bbd9324c68
#
_cell.length_a   1.000
_cell.length_b   1.000
_cell.length_c   1.000
_cell.angle_alpha   90.00
_cell.angle_beta   90.00
_cell.angle_gamma   90.00
#
_symmetry.space_group_name_H-M   'P 1'
#
loop_
_entity.id
_entity.type
_entity.pdbx_description
1 polymer ?
#
loop_
_entity_poly.entity_id
_entity_poly.type
_entity_poly.pdbx_seq_one_letter_code
_entity_poly.pdbx_strand_id
1 'polypeptide(L)'
;MYQPFTIGSKFRITPSTTPCVNDDRIDLVMQRGAFGSGEHETTESCLEILERRPEVKGARILDLGSGTGILAIAALKLGAEHAVCVDIEEDAIESARVNCQLNQLDDAVTHITGTLDTVKTNNFDLVLANIYGDILLALAESLTTKLKPGGTLLLSGILWEYNFDVRQAYERMGCEVVSNHMLEEFSTTLMIRKS
;
A
#
# COMPACT_ATOMS: atom_id res chain seq x y z
N MET A 1 10.24 21.09 -9.32
CA MET A 1 9.05 20.38 -9.86
C MET A 1 9.58 19.10 -10.48
N TYR A 2 9.08 17.92 -10.11
CA TYR A 2 9.53 16.66 -10.74
C TYR A 2 8.79 16.43 -12.06
N GLN A 3 9.40 15.66 -12.95
CA GLN A 3 8.76 15.26 -14.21
C GLN A 3 7.86 14.06 -13.98
N PRO A 4 6.74 13.93 -14.71
CA PRO A 4 5.94 12.70 -14.67
C PRO A 4 6.77 11.49 -15.07
N PHE A 5 6.54 10.37 -14.39
CA PHE A 5 7.17 9.08 -14.70
C PHE A 5 6.16 7.94 -14.57
N THR A 6 6.45 6.82 -15.20
CA THR A 6 5.53 5.67 -15.25
C THR A 6 6.03 4.53 -14.38
N ILE A 7 5.08 3.82 -13.75
CA ILE A 7 5.34 2.60 -12.98
C ILE A 7 4.46 1.48 -13.56
N GLY A 8 5.09 0.37 -13.84
CA GLY A 8 4.42 -0.76 -14.47
C GLY A 8 3.77 -0.39 -15.80
N SER A 9 2.67 -1.04 -16.12
CA SER A 9 1.91 -0.83 -17.34
C SER A 9 0.77 0.18 -17.19
N LYS A 10 0.23 0.36 -15.96
CA LYS A 10 -0.99 1.12 -15.75
C LYS A 10 -0.79 2.49 -15.12
N PHE A 11 0.24 2.69 -14.30
CA PHE A 11 0.34 3.91 -13.51
C PHE A 11 1.27 4.95 -14.12
N ARG A 12 0.92 6.22 -13.91
CA ARG A 12 1.78 7.37 -14.13
C ARG A 12 1.69 8.28 -12.92
N ILE A 13 2.84 8.59 -12.32
CA ILE A 13 2.96 9.54 -11.23
C ILE A 13 3.10 10.93 -11.82
N THR A 14 2.20 11.85 -11.47
CA THR A 14 2.17 13.21 -12.00
C THR A 14 2.13 14.24 -10.89
N PRO A 15 2.88 15.36 -11.03
CA PRO A 15 2.71 16.50 -10.13
C PRO A 15 1.37 17.19 -10.39
N SER A 16 0.77 17.79 -9.35
CA SER A 16 -0.53 18.47 -9.40
C SER A 16 -0.61 19.61 -10.42
N THR A 17 0.52 20.10 -10.90
CA THR A 17 0.64 21.20 -11.89
C THR A 17 0.74 20.72 -13.34
N THR A 18 0.81 19.41 -13.56
CA THR A 18 0.93 18.84 -14.90
C THR A 18 -0.45 18.47 -15.45
N PRO A 19 -0.81 18.87 -16.66
CA PRO A 19 -2.04 18.41 -17.30
C PRO A 19 -2.03 16.90 -17.48
N CYS A 20 -3.17 16.23 -17.21
CA CYS A 20 -3.33 14.81 -17.49
C CYS A 20 -3.14 14.54 -18.98
N VAL A 21 -2.41 13.49 -19.31
CA VAL A 21 -2.26 13.01 -20.69
C VAL A 21 -3.41 12.05 -20.97
N ASN A 22 -4.08 12.23 -22.08
CA ASN A 22 -5.20 11.36 -22.47
C ASN A 22 -4.65 10.08 -23.13
N ASP A 23 -4.24 9.11 -22.31
CA ASP A 23 -3.84 7.76 -22.70
C ASP A 23 -4.50 6.73 -21.76
N ASP A 24 -4.19 5.45 -21.92
CA ASP A 24 -4.79 4.36 -21.13
C ASP A 24 -4.22 4.24 -19.71
N ARG A 25 -3.34 5.15 -19.28
CA ARG A 25 -2.71 5.10 -17.96
C ARG A 25 -3.56 5.81 -16.90
N ILE A 26 -3.46 5.29 -15.70
CA ILE A 26 -4.06 5.86 -14.49
C ILE A 26 -3.08 6.89 -13.91
N ASP A 27 -3.46 8.16 -13.93
CA ASP A 27 -2.69 9.21 -13.27
C ASP A 27 -2.89 9.14 -11.75
N LEU A 28 -1.77 9.02 -11.04
CA LEU A 28 -1.68 9.23 -9.60
C LEU A 28 -1.10 10.63 -9.40
N VAL A 29 -1.96 11.57 -9.09
CA VAL A 29 -1.58 12.98 -8.90
C VAL A 29 -1.01 13.14 -7.50
N MET A 30 0.30 13.38 -7.39
CA MET A 30 0.99 13.38 -6.11
C MET A 30 1.68 14.72 -5.86
N GLN A 31 1.48 15.26 -4.67
CA GLN A 31 2.35 16.28 -4.11
C GLN A 31 3.53 15.58 -3.43
N ARG A 32 4.76 16.08 -3.62
CA ARG A 32 5.91 15.52 -2.90
C ARG A 32 5.72 15.70 -1.40
N GLY A 33 5.72 14.58 -0.68
CA GLY A 33 5.75 14.49 0.76
C GLY A 33 7.06 13.90 1.26
N ALA A 34 7.15 13.65 2.57
CA ALA A 34 8.37 13.18 3.22
C ALA A 34 8.79 11.77 2.79
N PHE A 35 7.84 10.87 2.44
CA PHE A 35 8.11 9.49 1.99
C PHE A 35 7.00 9.00 1.06
N GLY A 36 7.33 8.09 0.12
CA GLY A 36 6.33 7.45 -0.75
C GLY A 36 5.97 8.26 -2.01
N SER A 37 6.94 8.98 -2.59
CA SER A 37 6.76 9.70 -3.87
C SER A 37 6.62 8.80 -5.10
N GLY A 38 6.74 7.47 -4.93
CA GLY A 38 6.74 6.48 -6.01
C GLY A 38 8.12 6.18 -6.61
N GLU A 39 9.15 6.96 -6.24
CA GLU A 39 10.51 6.81 -6.77
C GLU A 39 11.33 5.70 -6.07
N HIS A 40 10.83 5.12 -4.99
CA HIS A 40 11.52 4.07 -4.25
C HIS A 40 11.12 2.69 -4.79
N GLU A 41 12.09 1.78 -4.95
CA GLU A 41 11.90 0.45 -5.52
C GLU A 41 10.77 -0.36 -4.85
N THR A 42 10.59 -0.20 -3.53
CA THR A 42 9.54 -0.88 -2.76
C THR A 42 8.14 -0.37 -3.12
N THR A 43 7.99 0.93 -3.34
CA THR A 43 6.72 1.53 -3.79
C THR A 43 6.39 1.12 -5.21
N GLU A 44 7.40 1.15 -6.11
CA GLU A 44 7.26 0.69 -7.49
C GLU A 44 6.80 -0.77 -7.53
N SER A 45 7.48 -1.66 -6.80
CA SER A 45 7.13 -3.07 -6.70
C SER A 45 5.70 -3.30 -6.19
N CYS A 46 5.26 -2.54 -5.17
CA CYS A 46 3.89 -2.62 -4.68
C CYS A 46 2.87 -2.22 -5.75
N LEU A 47 3.11 -1.13 -6.48
CA LEU A 47 2.22 -0.65 -7.54
C LEU A 47 2.14 -1.63 -8.71
N GLU A 48 3.27 -2.22 -9.14
CA GLU A 48 3.31 -3.24 -10.18
C GLU A 48 2.56 -4.51 -9.80
N ILE A 49 2.59 -4.90 -8.52
CA ILE A 49 1.81 -6.03 -8.04
C ILE A 49 0.32 -5.67 -8.02
N LEU A 50 -0.04 -4.51 -7.48
CA LEU A 50 -1.44 -4.06 -7.40
C LEU A 50 -2.12 -3.98 -8.76
N GLU A 51 -1.43 -3.49 -9.81
CA GLU A 51 -2.02 -3.35 -11.15
C GLU A 51 -2.48 -4.68 -11.78
N ARG A 52 -1.93 -5.80 -11.29
CA ARG A 52 -2.20 -7.16 -11.78
C ARG A 52 -3.24 -7.90 -10.94
N ARG A 53 -3.83 -7.24 -9.93
CA ARG A 53 -4.72 -7.86 -8.95
C ARG A 53 -6.17 -7.46 -9.17
N PRO A 54 -6.97 -8.28 -9.91
CA PRO A 54 -8.37 -7.96 -10.19
C PRO A 54 -9.23 -7.93 -8.93
N GLU A 55 -8.86 -8.63 -7.85
CA GLU A 55 -9.53 -8.65 -6.57
C GLU A 55 -9.46 -7.31 -5.81
N VAL A 56 -8.63 -6.36 -6.25
CA VAL A 56 -8.64 -4.99 -5.71
C VAL A 56 -9.97 -4.30 -5.98
N LYS A 57 -10.64 -4.65 -7.07
CA LYS A 57 -11.94 -4.05 -7.40
C LYS A 57 -13.01 -4.42 -6.36
N GLY A 58 -13.62 -3.41 -5.76
CA GLY A 58 -14.60 -3.55 -4.68
C GLY A 58 -14.01 -3.91 -3.32
N ALA A 59 -12.68 -3.97 -3.20
CA ALA A 59 -12.00 -4.34 -1.96
C ALA A 59 -12.03 -3.22 -0.92
N ARG A 60 -12.08 -3.61 0.36
CA ARG A 60 -11.81 -2.74 1.51
C ARG A 60 -10.35 -2.88 1.90
N ILE A 61 -9.63 -1.77 1.89
CA ILE A 61 -8.17 -1.72 2.01
C ILE A 61 -7.78 -1.18 3.38
N LEU A 62 -6.75 -1.77 3.99
CA LEU A 62 -5.95 -1.15 5.05
C LEU A 62 -4.57 -0.82 4.48
N ASP A 63 -4.15 0.43 4.56
CA ASP A 63 -2.81 0.90 4.21
C ASP A 63 -2.10 1.34 5.49
N LEU A 64 -1.22 0.48 6.01
CA LEU A 64 -0.48 0.68 7.25
C LEU A 64 0.91 1.25 6.97
N GLY A 65 1.21 2.40 7.60
CA GLY A 65 2.37 3.21 7.23
C GLY A 65 2.13 3.88 5.88
N SER A 66 0.96 4.52 5.75
CA SER A 66 0.45 4.99 4.46
C SER A 66 1.29 6.11 3.83
N GLY A 67 2.11 6.81 4.63
CA GLY A 67 2.96 7.90 4.13
C GLY A 67 2.17 8.91 3.31
N THR A 68 2.51 9.06 2.04
CA THR A 68 1.80 9.94 1.09
C THR A 68 0.44 9.42 0.62
N GLY A 69 0.04 8.20 1.01
CA GLY A 69 -1.19 7.54 0.58
C GLY A 69 -1.15 6.94 -0.82
N ILE A 70 0.00 6.88 -1.47
CA ILE A 70 0.12 6.47 -2.87
C ILE A 70 -0.45 5.07 -3.14
N LEU A 71 -0.24 4.10 -2.24
CA LEU A 71 -0.73 2.73 -2.42
C LEU A 71 -2.26 2.67 -2.28
N ALA A 72 -2.82 3.35 -1.28
CA ALA A 72 -4.27 3.48 -1.12
C ALA A 72 -4.91 4.16 -2.33
N ILE A 73 -4.33 5.28 -2.81
CA ILE A 73 -4.80 6.00 -4.00
C ILE A 73 -4.77 5.09 -5.23
N ALA A 74 -3.69 4.35 -5.44
CA ALA A 74 -3.58 3.40 -6.55
C ALA A 74 -4.66 2.31 -6.48
N ALA A 75 -4.88 1.72 -5.31
CA ALA A 75 -5.92 0.71 -5.10
C ALA A 75 -7.33 1.27 -5.37
N LEU A 76 -7.63 2.48 -4.90
CA LEU A 76 -8.91 3.14 -5.15
C LEU A 76 -9.11 3.46 -6.65
N LYS A 77 -8.07 3.92 -7.34
CA LYS A 77 -8.11 4.15 -8.81
C LYS A 77 -8.27 2.85 -9.59
N LEU A 78 -7.86 1.70 -9.04
CA LEU A 78 -8.16 0.36 -9.58
C LEU A 78 -9.58 -0.13 -9.25
N GLY A 79 -10.35 0.64 -8.48
CA GLY A 79 -11.74 0.37 -8.17
C GLY A 79 -11.99 -0.25 -6.80
N ALA A 80 -11.05 -0.16 -5.85
CA ALA A 80 -11.33 -0.48 -4.45
C ALA A 80 -12.50 0.37 -3.93
N GLU A 81 -13.26 -0.19 -2.97
CA GLU A 81 -14.45 0.47 -2.42
C GLU A 81 -14.05 1.54 -1.40
N HIS A 82 -13.12 1.22 -0.52
CA HIS A 82 -12.72 2.12 0.57
C HIS A 82 -11.32 1.78 1.08
N ALA A 83 -10.56 2.79 1.48
CA ALA A 83 -9.27 2.62 2.12
C ALA A 83 -9.23 3.26 3.51
N VAL A 84 -8.55 2.58 4.45
CA VAL A 84 -8.18 3.13 5.75
C VAL A 84 -6.67 3.33 5.74
N CYS A 85 -6.24 4.58 5.70
CA CYS A 85 -4.83 4.98 5.76
C CYS A 85 -4.44 5.24 7.21
N VAL A 86 -3.38 4.58 7.67
CA VAL A 86 -2.87 4.72 9.04
C VAL A 86 -1.39 5.02 9.01
N ASP A 87 -0.99 6.07 9.72
CA ASP A 87 0.42 6.39 9.92
C ASP A 87 0.61 6.98 11.32
N ILE A 88 1.78 6.76 11.92
CA ILE A 88 2.12 7.31 13.24
C ILE A 88 2.45 8.81 13.17
N GLU A 89 2.88 9.27 11.99
CA GLU A 89 3.27 10.65 11.75
C GLU A 89 2.06 11.46 11.24
N GLU A 90 1.71 12.53 11.96
CA GLU A 90 0.60 13.40 11.57
C GLU A 90 0.84 14.08 10.21
N ASP A 91 2.09 14.47 9.92
CA ASP A 91 2.49 15.08 8.65
C ASP A 91 2.32 14.10 7.47
N ALA A 92 2.52 12.80 7.69
CA ALA A 92 2.27 11.76 6.70
C ALA A 92 0.77 11.66 6.40
N ILE A 93 -0.07 11.63 7.42
CA ILE A 93 -1.54 11.59 7.27
C ILE A 93 -2.05 12.85 6.58
N GLU A 94 -1.53 14.03 6.88
CA GLU A 94 -1.93 15.26 6.18
C GLU A 94 -1.49 15.23 4.71
N SER A 95 -0.29 14.72 4.41
CA SER A 95 0.18 14.50 3.04
C SER A 95 -0.74 13.53 2.28
N ALA A 96 -1.12 12.41 2.91
CA ALA A 96 -2.06 11.45 2.32
C ALA A 96 -3.42 12.10 2.02
N ARG A 97 -3.94 12.93 2.95
CA ARG A 97 -5.20 13.65 2.78
C ARG A 97 -5.15 14.58 1.57
N VAL A 98 -4.10 15.40 1.47
CA VAL A 98 -3.90 16.31 0.33
C VAL A 98 -3.83 15.53 -0.99
N ASN A 99 -3.09 14.42 -1.02
CA ASN A 99 -2.97 13.60 -2.22
C ASN A 99 -4.30 12.90 -2.59
N CYS A 100 -5.09 12.46 -1.62
CA CYS A 100 -6.44 11.94 -1.87
C CYS A 100 -7.34 13.01 -2.49
N GLN A 101 -7.30 14.26 -1.99
CA GLN A 101 -8.04 15.39 -2.56
C GLN A 101 -7.64 15.66 -4.00
N LEU A 102 -6.35 15.70 -4.30
CA LEU A 102 -5.84 15.90 -5.67
C LEU A 102 -6.35 14.82 -6.64
N ASN A 103 -6.62 13.61 -6.13
CA ASN A 103 -7.15 12.50 -6.91
C ASN A 103 -8.67 12.36 -6.86
N GLN A 104 -9.40 13.27 -6.15
CA GLN A 104 -10.86 13.26 -5.97
C GLN A 104 -11.35 11.97 -5.28
N LEU A 105 -10.66 11.57 -4.21
CA LEU A 105 -10.92 10.31 -3.48
C LEU A 105 -11.28 10.55 -2.01
N ASP A 106 -11.61 11.78 -1.61
CA ASP A 106 -11.86 12.16 -0.21
C ASP A 106 -12.91 11.29 0.48
N ASP A 107 -14.00 11.00 -0.23
CA ASP A 107 -15.14 10.23 0.30
C ASP A 107 -14.82 8.72 0.43
N ALA A 108 -13.74 8.25 -0.20
CA ALA A 108 -13.36 6.84 -0.24
C ALA A 108 -12.25 6.48 0.75
N VAL A 109 -11.76 7.45 1.57
CA VAL A 109 -10.62 7.23 2.47
C VAL A 109 -10.93 7.68 3.89
N THR A 110 -10.55 6.83 4.84
CA THR A 110 -10.48 7.21 6.27
C THR A 110 -9.01 7.38 6.64
N HIS A 111 -8.64 8.53 7.20
CA HIS A 111 -7.28 8.84 7.65
C HIS A 111 -7.19 8.76 9.16
N ILE A 112 -6.20 8.04 9.68
CA ILE A 112 -5.99 7.81 11.12
C ILE A 112 -4.52 8.08 11.46
N THR A 113 -4.26 9.06 12.31
CA THR A 113 -2.94 9.21 12.94
C THR A 113 -2.86 8.25 14.12
N GLY A 114 -1.93 7.30 14.07
CA GLY A 114 -1.75 6.31 15.14
C GLY A 114 -1.16 4.99 14.67
N THR A 115 -1.24 3.99 15.54
CA THR A 115 -0.76 2.62 15.27
C THR A 115 -1.89 1.71 14.79
N LEU A 116 -1.56 0.47 14.43
CA LEU A 116 -2.55 -0.54 14.04
C LEU A 116 -3.68 -0.72 15.06
N ASP A 117 -3.41 -0.51 16.36
CA ASP A 117 -4.39 -0.67 17.45
C ASP A 117 -5.48 0.42 17.42
N THR A 118 -5.23 1.55 16.77
CA THR A 118 -6.23 2.60 16.58
C THR A 118 -7.30 2.22 15.55
N VAL A 119 -6.99 1.26 14.66
CA VAL A 119 -7.92 0.75 13.65
C VAL A 119 -8.91 -0.21 14.31
N LYS A 120 -10.14 0.25 14.53
CA LYS A 120 -11.18 -0.57 15.15
C LYS A 120 -11.86 -1.54 14.17
N THR A 121 -11.74 -1.26 12.89
CA THR A 121 -12.32 -2.08 11.83
C THR A 121 -11.44 -3.30 11.55
N ASN A 122 -12.07 -4.42 11.24
CA ASN A 122 -11.45 -5.67 10.79
C ASN A 122 -12.10 -6.11 9.46
N ASN A 123 -11.75 -7.30 8.99
CA ASN A 123 -12.28 -7.91 7.76
C ASN A 123 -11.94 -7.10 6.49
N PHE A 124 -10.71 -6.64 6.40
CA PHE A 124 -10.19 -6.06 5.17
C PHE A 124 -9.96 -7.15 4.12
N ASP A 125 -10.21 -6.82 2.87
CA ASP A 125 -9.93 -7.69 1.72
C ASP A 125 -8.45 -7.69 1.39
N LEU A 126 -7.80 -6.52 1.54
CA LEU A 126 -6.39 -6.32 1.25
C LEU A 126 -5.77 -5.43 2.32
N VAL A 127 -4.62 -5.85 2.81
CA VAL A 127 -3.73 -5.05 3.66
C VAL A 127 -2.46 -4.74 2.89
N LEU A 128 -2.13 -3.46 2.81
CA LEU A 128 -0.90 -2.91 2.27
C LEU A 128 -0.03 -2.46 3.44
N ALA A 129 1.24 -2.85 3.44
CA ALA A 129 2.20 -2.37 4.43
C ALA A 129 3.60 -2.31 3.81
N ASN A 130 4.01 -1.10 3.43
CA ASN A 130 5.35 -0.82 2.92
C ASN A 130 6.18 -0.14 4.03
N ILE A 131 6.57 -0.94 5.03
CA ILE A 131 7.25 -0.51 6.25
C ILE A 131 8.40 -1.46 6.60
N TYR A 132 9.22 -1.11 7.59
CA TYR A 132 10.39 -1.91 7.97
C TYR A 132 10.05 -3.33 8.43
N GLY A 133 10.92 -4.28 8.09
CA GLY A 133 10.73 -5.71 8.35
C GLY A 133 10.61 -6.08 9.83
N ASP A 134 11.33 -5.40 10.72
CA ASP A 134 11.24 -5.59 12.17
C ASP A 134 9.86 -5.20 12.72
N ILE A 135 9.26 -4.13 12.20
CA ILE A 135 7.90 -3.72 12.54
C ILE A 135 6.90 -4.75 12.02
N LEU A 136 7.07 -5.22 10.78
CA LEU A 136 6.21 -6.27 10.21
C LEU A 136 6.27 -7.56 11.03
N LEU A 137 7.45 -7.96 11.53
CA LEU A 137 7.62 -9.09 12.43
C LEU A 137 6.82 -8.91 13.72
N ALA A 138 6.95 -7.73 14.35
CA ALA A 138 6.25 -7.42 15.61
C ALA A 138 4.72 -7.40 15.44
N LEU A 139 4.23 -7.05 14.25
CA LEU A 139 2.80 -6.92 13.95
C LEU A 139 2.17 -8.15 13.28
N ALA A 140 2.91 -9.25 13.07
CA ALA A 140 2.44 -10.37 12.24
C ALA A 140 1.08 -10.94 12.71
N GLU A 141 0.88 -11.17 14.00
CA GLU A 141 -0.38 -11.64 14.55
C GLU A 141 -1.49 -10.61 14.41
N SER A 142 -1.26 -9.40 14.91
CA SER A 142 -2.28 -8.35 14.94
C SER A 142 -2.69 -7.91 13.52
N LEU A 143 -1.73 -7.83 12.57
CA LEU A 143 -2.01 -7.44 11.19
C LEU A 143 -2.80 -8.54 10.45
N THR A 144 -2.44 -9.82 10.67
CA THR A 144 -3.18 -10.95 10.09
C THR A 144 -4.63 -10.98 10.58
N THR A 145 -4.90 -10.62 11.84
CA THR A 145 -6.28 -10.56 12.36
C THR A 145 -7.14 -9.48 11.71
N LYS A 146 -6.55 -8.46 11.11
CA LYS A 146 -7.28 -7.42 10.35
C LYS A 146 -7.86 -7.92 9.04
N LEU A 147 -7.26 -8.95 8.44
CA LEU A 147 -7.75 -9.55 7.21
C LEU A 147 -8.96 -10.45 7.45
N LYS A 148 -9.83 -10.52 6.47
CA LYS A 148 -10.81 -11.61 6.38
C LYS A 148 -10.12 -12.92 5.94
N PRO A 149 -10.71 -14.10 6.20
CA PRO A 149 -10.29 -15.33 5.56
C PRO A 149 -10.28 -15.19 4.02
N GLY A 150 -9.21 -15.62 3.38
CA GLY A 150 -8.98 -15.41 1.94
C GLY A 150 -8.52 -14.00 1.55
N GLY A 151 -8.37 -13.10 2.51
CA GLY A 151 -7.84 -11.75 2.26
C GLY A 151 -6.34 -11.78 1.97
N THR A 152 -5.84 -10.72 1.34
CA THR A 152 -4.48 -10.62 0.81
C THR A 152 -3.64 -9.63 1.62
N LEU A 153 -2.36 -9.96 1.84
CA LEU A 153 -1.32 -9.09 2.39
C LEU A 153 -0.32 -8.75 1.29
N LEU A 154 -0.04 -7.48 1.10
CA LEU A 154 1.08 -6.98 0.31
C LEU A 154 2.06 -6.28 1.25
N LEU A 155 3.15 -6.95 1.56
CA LEU A 155 4.18 -6.52 2.49
C LEU A 155 5.43 -6.12 1.72
N SER A 156 5.99 -4.94 1.99
CA SER A 156 7.20 -4.42 1.35
C SER A 156 8.01 -3.57 2.34
N GLY A 157 9.16 -3.03 1.89
CA GLY A 157 10.10 -2.35 2.79
C GLY A 157 10.92 -3.32 3.64
N ILE A 158 10.96 -4.59 3.25
CA ILE A 158 11.61 -5.67 3.98
C ILE A 158 13.04 -5.81 3.45
N LEU A 159 14.04 -5.41 4.22
CA LEU A 159 15.45 -5.69 3.90
C LEU A 159 15.65 -7.20 3.72
N TRP A 160 16.56 -7.62 2.85
CA TRP A 160 16.81 -9.03 2.53
C TRP A 160 17.02 -9.90 3.76
N GLU A 161 17.72 -9.39 4.77
CA GLU A 161 18.00 -10.10 6.01
C GLU A 161 16.74 -10.46 6.81
N TYR A 162 15.66 -9.66 6.69
CA TYR A 162 14.38 -9.93 7.34
C TYR A 162 13.40 -10.74 6.49
N ASN A 163 13.67 -10.93 5.18
CA ASN A 163 12.71 -11.54 4.26
C ASN A 163 12.25 -12.94 4.70
N PHE A 164 13.19 -13.79 5.12
CA PHE A 164 12.87 -15.14 5.57
C PHE A 164 12.02 -15.11 6.85
N ASP A 165 12.42 -14.34 7.85
CA ASP A 165 11.76 -14.29 9.15
C ASP A 165 10.36 -13.67 9.03
N VAL A 166 10.18 -12.62 8.23
CA VAL A 166 8.86 -12.03 7.96
C VAL A 166 7.93 -13.07 7.34
N ARG A 167 8.34 -13.73 6.26
CA ARG A 167 7.50 -14.76 5.62
C ARG A 167 7.12 -15.86 6.59
N GLN A 168 8.08 -16.40 7.35
CA GLN A 168 7.85 -17.44 8.35
C GLN A 168 6.88 -17.01 9.46
N ALA A 169 6.97 -15.74 9.92
CA ALA A 169 6.08 -15.21 10.93
C ALA A 169 4.62 -15.21 10.44
N TYR A 170 4.38 -14.71 9.24
CA TYR A 170 3.03 -14.69 8.67
C TYR A 170 2.51 -16.08 8.27
N GLU A 171 3.38 -16.99 7.80
CA GLU A 171 3.01 -18.40 7.57
C GLU A 171 2.53 -19.09 8.85
N ARG A 172 3.18 -18.82 9.99
CA ARG A 172 2.73 -19.33 11.31
C ARG A 172 1.37 -18.76 11.73
N MET A 173 1.01 -17.58 11.23
CA MET A 173 -0.31 -16.95 11.45
C MET A 173 -1.35 -17.42 10.41
N GLY A 174 -1.04 -18.45 9.62
CA GLY A 174 -1.96 -19.05 8.66
C GLY A 174 -2.00 -18.36 7.30
N CYS A 175 -1.00 -17.56 6.97
CA CYS A 175 -0.87 -17.03 5.62
C CYS A 175 -0.08 -17.98 4.71
N GLU A 176 -0.25 -17.84 3.41
CA GLU A 176 0.50 -18.55 2.37
C GLU A 176 1.16 -17.55 1.42
N VAL A 177 2.43 -17.76 1.12
CA VAL A 177 3.17 -16.92 0.16
C VAL A 177 2.69 -17.22 -1.25
N VAL A 178 2.18 -16.19 -1.94
CA VAL A 178 1.79 -16.25 -3.35
C VAL A 178 2.96 -15.89 -4.26
N SER A 179 3.68 -14.81 -3.90
CA SER A 179 4.90 -14.42 -4.60
C SER A 179 5.84 -13.68 -3.65
N ASN A 180 7.13 -13.72 -3.98
CA ASN A 180 8.18 -13.01 -3.26
C ASN A 180 9.15 -12.43 -4.27
N HIS A 181 9.23 -11.10 -4.33
CA HIS A 181 10.07 -10.36 -5.25
C HIS A 181 11.26 -9.79 -4.50
N MET A 182 12.46 -10.20 -4.89
CA MET A 182 13.71 -9.63 -4.38
C MET A 182 14.07 -8.42 -5.25
N LEU A 183 14.31 -7.28 -4.60
CA LEU A 183 14.68 -6.01 -5.22
C LEU A 183 16.19 -5.76 -5.01
N GLU A 184 16.68 -4.52 -5.15
CA GLU A 184 18.11 -4.23 -4.96
C GLU A 184 18.56 -4.46 -3.52
N GLU A 185 17.86 -3.91 -2.53
CA GLU A 185 18.16 -4.07 -1.10
C GLU A 185 16.98 -4.64 -0.32
N PHE A 186 15.77 -4.52 -0.87
CA PHE A 186 14.53 -4.88 -0.21
C PHE A 186 13.85 -6.08 -0.87
N SER A 187 12.70 -6.43 -0.32
CA SER A 187 11.82 -7.42 -0.92
C SER A 187 10.36 -7.01 -0.74
N THR A 188 9.52 -7.51 -1.65
CA THR A 188 8.06 -7.38 -1.61
C THR A 188 7.44 -8.76 -1.64
N THR A 189 6.60 -9.07 -0.66
CA THR A 189 5.94 -10.36 -0.51
C THR A 189 4.43 -10.19 -0.59
N LEU A 190 3.80 -10.99 -1.44
CA LEU A 190 2.35 -11.13 -1.53
C LEU A 190 1.93 -12.42 -0.85
N MET A 191 0.99 -12.35 0.08
CA MET A 191 0.49 -13.48 0.84
C MET A 191 -1.04 -13.50 0.86
N ILE A 192 -1.64 -14.66 1.07
CA ILE A 192 -3.08 -14.85 1.28
C ILE A 192 -3.30 -15.49 2.64
N ARG A 193 -4.22 -14.95 3.44
CA ARG A 193 -4.69 -15.57 4.67
C ARG A 193 -5.54 -16.79 4.32
N LYS A 194 -5.16 -17.99 4.80
CA LYS A 194 -5.96 -19.21 4.61
C LYS A 194 -7.34 -19.08 5.27
N SER A 195 -8.29 -19.81 4.74
CA SER A 195 -9.66 -19.89 5.26
C SER A 195 -9.71 -20.67 6.57
#